data_e35ab1eb0e4e0171efc5f69b581d6931
#
_entry.id   e35ab1eb0e4e0171efc5f69b581d6931
#
_cell.length_a   1.000
_cell.length_b   1.000
_cell.length_c   1.000
_cell.angle_alpha   90.00
_cell.angle_beta   90.00
_cell.angle_gamma   90.00
#
_symmetry.space_group_name_H-M   'P 1'
#
loop_
_entity.id
_entity.type
_entity.pdbx_description
1 polymer ?
#
loop_
_entity_poly.entity_id
_entity_poly.type
_entity_poly.pdbx_seq_one_letter_code
_entity_poly.pdbx_strand_id
1 'polypeptide(L)'
;MTAAELKASILDLAIRGKLVAQDPDDEPASELLARIAEEKAELIKEKKIKKSKPLDPIVEDEIPFEIPDEWVWCRLGNVCMSIQYGYNAPAKPEGRIMMVRISDIQNGVVCWDGVPYCEIKESDIPDYLLRPNDILFARTGGTVGKSYIVDVVPHEAIYAGYLIRTRYSADVCAKYFEASGISVGRFRSLLRRKAL
;
A
#
# COMPACT_ATOMS: atom_id res chain seq x y z
N MET A 1 5.27 19.89 25.10
CA MET A 1 4.86 19.14 23.87
C MET A 1 6.09 19.01 23.00
N THR A 2 6.50 17.80 22.72
CA THR A 2 7.63 17.49 21.83
C THR A 2 7.19 17.55 20.35
N ALA A 3 8.15 17.65 19.42
CA ALA A 3 7.85 17.62 17.99
C ALA A 3 7.12 16.31 17.56
N ALA A 4 7.44 15.20 18.21
CA ALA A 4 6.78 13.93 17.96
C ALA A 4 5.31 13.91 18.43
N GLU A 5 5.03 14.48 19.61
CA GLU A 5 3.68 14.62 20.15
C GLU A 5 2.83 15.56 19.28
N LEU A 6 3.42 16.69 18.81
CA LEU A 6 2.74 17.61 17.90
C LEU A 6 2.39 16.93 16.59
N LYS A 7 3.34 16.21 15.98
CA LYS A 7 3.09 15.45 14.75
C LYS A 7 1.97 14.43 14.94
N ALA A 8 1.99 13.67 16.04
CA ALA A 8 0.97 12.68 16.34
C ALA A 8 -0.43 13.31 16.51
N SER A 9 -0.50 14.47 17.18
CA SER A 9 -1.76 15.22 17.37
C SER A 9 -2.32 15.74 16.04
N ILE A 10 -1.48 16.31 15.19
CA ILE A 10 -1.88 16.78 13.86
C ILE A 10 -2.40 15.62 13.01
N LEU A 11 -1.70 14.49 13.02
CA LEU A 11 -2.13 13.30 12.28
C LEU A 11 -3.45 12.72 12.81
N ASP A 12 -3.66 12.71 14.14
CA ASP A 12 -4.94 12.25 14.71
C ASP A 12 -6.10 13.14 14.30
N LEU A 13 -5.93 14.47 14.31
CA LEU A 13 -6.93 15.42 13.80
C LEU A 13 -7.21 15.20 12.30
N ALA A 14 -6.15 15.00 11.50
CA ALA A 14 -6.29 14.77 10.06
C ALA A 14 -7.09 13.51 9.74
N ILE A 15 -6.75 12.37 10.38
CA ILE A 15 -7.45 11.09 10.12
C ILE A 15 -8.89 11.03 10.63
N ARG A 16 -9.27 11.97 11.53
CA ARG A 16 -10.64 12.13 12.02
C ARG A 16 -11.43 13.18 11.23
N GLY A 17 -10.81 13.79 10.19
CA GLY A 17 -11.42 14.87 9.43
C GLY A 17 -11.63 16.16 10.23
N LYS A 18 -10.87 16.37 11.33
CA LYS A 18 -11.01 17.51 12.25
C LYS A 18 -9.89 18.54 12.10
N LEU A 19 -8.93 18.33 11.19
CA LEU A 19 -7.80 19.23 11.01
C LEU A 19 -8.18 20.50 10.25
N VAL A 20 -9.05 20.37 9.26
CA VAL A 20 -9.58 21.47 8.44
C VAL A 20 -11.10 21.34 8.36
N ALA A 21 -11.80 22.45 8.07
CA ALA A 21 -13.22 22.39 7.79
C ALA A 21 -13.48 21.53 6.54
N GLN A 22 -14.56 20.76 6.56
CA GLN A 22 -14.98 20.00 5.39
C GLN A 22 -15.55 20.97 4.35
N ASP A 23 -15.23 20.73 3.09
CA ASP A 23 -15.80 21.50 1.97
C ASP A 23 -17.04 20.75 1.47
N PRO A 24 -18.24 21.39 1.49
CA PRO A 24 -19.48 20.74 1.01
C PRO A 24 -19.47 20.50 -0.51
N ASP A 25 -18.58 21.14 -1.25
CA ASP A 25 -18.42 20.93 -2.69
C ASP A 25 -17.44 19.81 -3.04
N ASP A 26 -16.77 19.22 -2.03
CA ASP A 26 -15.91 18.05 -2.23
C ASP A 26 -16.74 16.81 -2.62
N GLU A 27 -16.17 16.01 -3.53
CA GLU A 27 -16.81 14.76 -3.96
C GLU A 27 -16.93 13.78 -2.78
N PRO A 28 -18.12 13.21 -2.51
CA PRO A 28 -18.29 12.20 -1.49
C PRO A 28 -17.40 10.99 -1.73
N ALA A 29 -16.76 10.47 -0.68
CA ALA A 29 -15.86 9.32 -0.77
C ALA A 29 -16.53 8.05 -1.31
N SER A 30 -17.86 7.95 -1.21
CA SER A 30 -18.69 6.88 -1.79
C SER A 30 -18.62 6.87 -3.33
N GLU A 31 -18.61 8.05 -3.98
CA GLU A 31 -18.50 8.17 -5.44
C GLU A 31 -17.12 7.76 -5.92
N LEU A 32 -16.06 8.20 -5.24
CA LEU A 32 -14.70 7.75 -5.51
C LEU A 32 -14.58 6.21 -5.40
N LEU A 33 -15.15 5.61 -4.34
CA LEU A 33 -15.14 4.16 -4.18
C LEU A 33 -15.90 3.43 -5.29
N ALA A 34 -17.01 3.99 -5.76
CA ALA A 34 -17.78 3.43 -6.88
C ALA A 34 -16.94 3.44 -8.17
N ARG A 35 -16.28 4.56 -8.51
CA ARG A 35 -15.38 4.63 -9.68
C ARG A 35 -14.21 3.64 -9.59
N ILE A 36 -13.58 3.53 -8.41
CA ILE A 36 -12.51 2.54 -8.19
C ILE A 36 -13.03 1.12 -8.40
N ALA A 37 -14.24 0.82 -7.94
CA ALA A 37 -14.85 -0.50 -8.11
C ALA A 37 -15.14 -0.81 -9.59
N GLU A 38 -15.62 0.17 -10.36
CA GLU A 38 -15.83 0.05 -11.80
C GLU A 38 -14.52 -0.17 -12.57
N GLU A 39 -13.50 0.67 -12.33
CA GLU A 39 -12.17 0.51 -12.91
C GLU A 39 -11.61 -0.89 -12.64
N LYS A 40 -11.72 -1.33 -11.39
CA LYS A 40 -11.27 -2.66 -10.96
C LYS A 40 -12.02 -3.78 -11.69
N ALA A 41 -13.32 -3.63 -11.88
CA ALA A 41 -14.13 -4.61 -12.60
C ALA A 41 -13.72 -4.72 -14.08
N GLU A 42 -13.43 -3.59 -14.74
CA GLU A 42 -12.92 -3.54 -16.10
C GLU A 42 -11.56 -4.21 -16.24
N LEU A 43 -10.60 -3.87 -15.33
CA LEU A 43 -9.27 -4.48 -15.33
C LEU A 43 -9.33 -6.00 -15.10
N ILE A 44 -10.27 -6.49 -14.30
CA ILE A 44 -10.52 -7.92 -14.10
C ILE A 44 -11.06 -8.56 -15.39
N LYS A 45 -12.03 -7.91 -16.06
CA LYS A 45 -12.62 -8.36 -17.34
C LYS A 45 -11.56 -8.46 -18.44
N GLU A 46 -10.66 -7.49 -18.47
CA GLU A 46 -9.52 -7.46 -19.39
C GLU A 46 -8.36 -8.39 -18.98
N LYS A 47 -8.49 -9.12 -17.87
CA LYS A 47 -7.46 -10.01 -17.30
C LYS A 47 -6.14 -9.30 -16.95
N LYS A 48 -6.17 -7.99 -16.76
CA LYS A 48 -5.01 -7.19 -16.34
C LYS A 48 -4.71 -7.35 -14.85
N ILE A 49 -5.75 -7.61 -14.04
CA ILE A 49 -5.62 -7.93 -12.62
C ILE A 49 -6.42 -9.18 -12.26
N LYS A 50 -5.98 -9.88 -11.21
CA LYS A 50 -6.66 -11.09 -10.72
C LYS A 50 -7.88 -10.72 -9.88
N LYS A 51 -8.99 -11.44 -10.05
CA LYS A 51 -10.17 -11.29 -9.20
C LYS A 51 -9.82 -11.69 -7.77
N SER A 52 -10.04 -10.78 -6.82
CA SER A 52 -9.92 -11.05 -5.38
C SER A 52 -11.22 -11.65 -4.82
N LYS A 53 -11.11 -12.31 -3.67
CA LYS A 53 -12.31 -12.73 -2.92
C LYS A 53 -13.07 -11.48 -2.44
N PRO A 54 -14.41 -11.53 -2.36
CA PRO A 54 -15.19 -10.49 -1.72
C PRO A 54 -14.67 -10.23 -0.30
N LEU A 55 -14.68 -8.98 0.11
CA LEU A 55 -14.29 -8.58 1.46
C LEU A 55 -15.55 -8.54 2.33
N ASP A 56 -15.42 -8.97 3.57
CA ASP A 56 -16.51 -8.88 4.53
C ASP A 56 -16.89 -7.41 4.78
N PRO A 57 -18.17 -7.08 4.96
CA PRO A 57 -18.61 -5.75 5.32
C PRO A 57 -17.95 -5.31 6.64
N ILE A 58 -17.78 -4.00 6.82
CA ILE A 58 -17.32 -3.44 8.09
C ILE A 58 -18.50 -3.49 9.06
N VAL A 59 -18.25 -4.05 10.24
CA VAL A 59 -19.24 -4.06 11.34
C VAL A 59 -18.94 -2.92 12.30
N GLU A 60 -19.97 -2.51 13.06
CA GLU A 60 -19.93 -1.34 13.94
C GLU A 60 -18.76 -1.41 14.94
N ASP A 61 -18.51 -2.57 15.51
CA ASP A 61 -17.39 -2.82 16.46
C ASP A 61 -15.98 -2.61 15.85
N GLU A 62 -15.88 -2.55 14.53
CA GLU A 62 -14.63 -2.28 13.82
C GLU A 62 -14.39 -0.78 13.58
N ILE A 63 -15.42 0.06 13.77
CA ILE A 63 -15.36 1.51 13.57
C ILE A 63 -14.69 2.14 14.80
N PRO A 64 -13.48 2.71 14.65
CA PRO A 64 -12.72 3.16 15.82
C PRO A 64 -13.12 4.56 16.32
N PHE A 65 -13.78 5.36 15.50
CA PHE A 65 -14.23 6.73 15.79
C PHE A 65 -15.18 7.21 14.70
N GLU A 66 -15.94 8.28 15.00
CA GLU A 66 -16.80 8.98 14.06
C GLU A 66 -15.96 9.77 13.04
N ILE A 67 -16.45 9.82 11.81
CA ILE A 67 -15.86 10.53 10.67
C ILE A 67 -16.89 11.54 10.12
N PRO A 68 -16.50 12.55 9.33
CA PRO A 68 -17.43 13.45 8.62
C PRO A 68 -18.39 12.69 7.71
N ASP A 69 -19.54 13.29 7.41
CA ASP A 69 -20.63 12.65 6.65
C ASP A 69 -20.22 12.24 5.23
N GLU A 70 -19.32 13.02 4.59
CA GLU A 70 -18.82 12.72 3.24
C GLU A 70 -17.72 11.66 3.21
N TRP A 71 -17.27 11.19 4.38
CA TRP A 71 -16.25 10.15 4.49
C TRP A 71 -16.88 8.78 4.65
N VAL A 72 -16.17 7.76 4.21
CA VAL A 72 -16.66 6.38 4.28
C VAL A 72 -15.55 5.46 4.81
N TRP A 73 -15.90 4.64 5.79
CA TRP A 73 -15.06 3.52 6.20
C TRP A 73 -15.06 2.43 5.12
N CYS A 74 -13.89 2.04 4.64
CA CYS A 74 -13.75 0.98 3.67
C CYS A 74 -12.61 0.01 4.01
N ARG A 75 -12.67 -1.17 3.46
CA ARG A 75 -11.55 -2.12 3.52
C ARG A 75 -10.43 -1.64 2.59
N LEU A 76 -9.17 -1.75 3.02
CA LEU A 76 -8.02 -1.40 2.16
C LEU A 76 -8.09 -2.09 0.79
N GLY A 77 -8.56 -3.33 0.75
CA GLY A 77 -8.73 -4.05 -0.52
C GLY A 77 -9.76 -3.46 -1.47
N ASN A 78 -10.66 -2.56 -1.01
CA ASN A 78 -11.59 -1.85 -1.88
C ASN A 78 -10.86 -0.81 -2.72
N VAL A 79 -9.91 -0.08 -2.12
CA VAL A 79 -9.14 0.97 -2.79
C VAL A 79 -7.88 0.44 -3.51
N CYS A 80 -7.47 -0.80 -3.25
CA CYS A 80 -6.33 -1.41 -3.93
C CYS A 80 -6.74 -2.07 -5.24
N MET A 81 -6.04 -1.79 -6.33
CA MET A 81 -6.13 -2.52 -7.59
C MET A 81 -5.51 -3.91 -7.46
N SER A 82 -4.39 -4.02 -6.75
CA SER A 82 -3.77 -5.30 -6.45
C SER A 82 -3.05 -5.28 -5.10
N ILE A 83 -3.05 -6.45 -4.45
CA ILE A 83 -2.27 -6.73 -3.25
C ILE A 83 -1.51 -8.03 -3.54
N GLN A 84 -0.19 -7.98 -3.55
CA GLN A 84 0.62 -9.11 -4.00
C GLN A 84 1.88 -9.28 -3.15
N TYR A 85 2.18 -10.53 -2.82
CA TYR A 85 3.47 -10.91 -2.26
C TYR A 85 4.57 -10.80 -3.31
N GLY A 86 5.80 -10.47 -2.86
CA GLY A 86 6.94 -10.42 -3.74
C GLY A 86 7.43 -11.78 -4.20
N TYR A 87 8.44 -11.75 -5.06
CA TYR A 87 9.01 -12.95 -5.66
C TYR A 87 9.92 -13.67 -4.67
N ASN A 88 9.83 -14.99 -4.67
CA ASN A 88 10.62 -15.83 -3.77
C ASN A 88 11.81 -16.45 -4.53
N ALA A 89 12.95 -15.79 -4.47
CA ALA A 89 14.19 -16.25 -5.05
C ALA A 89 15.37 -15.89 -4.15
N PRO A 90 16.51 -16.62 -4.24
CA PRO A 90 17.73 -16.24 -3.56
C PRO A 90 18.32 -14.97 -4.15
N ALA A 91 18.79 -14.08 -3.28
CA ALA A 91 19.55 -12.90 -3.68
C ALA A 91 20.95 -13.30 -4.16
N LYS A 92 21.40 -12.71 -5.26
CA LYS A 92 22.71 -12.96 -5.88
C LYS A 92 23.42 -11.62 -6.17
N PRO A 93 24.76 -11.59 -6.25
CA PRO A 93 25.48 -10.39 -6.66
C PRO A 93 25.21 -9.99 -8.12
N GLU A 94 24.86 -10.97 -8.96
CA GLU A 94 24.51 -10.80 -10.36
C GLU A 94 23.27 -11.65 -10.70
N GLY A 95 22.50 -11.26 -11.70
CA GLY A 95 21.29 -11.97 -12.13
C GLY A 95 20.47 -11.19 -13.15
N ARG A 96 19.30 -11.71 -13.47
CA ARG A 96 18.43 -11.15 -14.53
C ARG A 96 17.84 -9.78 -14.15
N ILE A 97 17.48 -9.57 -12.89
CA ILE A 97 16.76 -8.38 -12.45
C ILE A 97 17.10 -8.03 -11.00
N MET A 98 17.08 -6.75 -10.67
CA MET A 98 17.26 -6.29 -9.29
C MET A 98 16.06 -6.70 -8.43
N MET A 99 16.34 -7.12 -7.17
CA MET A 99 15.29 -7.55 -6.23
C MET A 99 15.41 -6.79 -4.91
N VAL A 100 14.53 -5.82 -4.71
CA VAL A 100 14.48 -4.99 -3.49
C VAL A 100 14.09 -5.84 -2.28
N ARG A 101 14.91 -5.75 -1.21
CA ARG A 101 14.69 -6.41 0.08
C ARG A 101 14.33 -5.37 1.15
N ILE A 102 13.84 -5.84 2.30
CA ILE A 102 13.59 -4.97 3.48
C ILE A 102 14.87 -4.24 3.91
N SER A 103 16.02 -4.91 3.84
CA SER A 103 17.33 -4.36 4.22
C SER A 103 17.78 -3.22 3.31
N ASP A 104 17.30 -3.18 2.08
CA ASP A 104 17.68 -2.18 1.10
C ASP A 104 16.86 -0.88 1.27
N ILE A 105 15.82 -0.92 2.11
CA ILE A 105 14.98 0.24 2.46
C ILE A 105 15.48 0.85 3.77
N GLN A 106 16.10 2.02 3.67
CA GLN A 106 16.65 2.75 4.80
C GLN A 106 16.12 4.18 4.81
N ASN A 107 15.69 4.66 5.98
CA ASN A 107 15.15 6.02 6.15
C ASN A 107 14.01 6.40 5.17
N GLY A 108 13.20 5.41 4.75
CA GLY A 108 12.09 5.63 3.83
C GLY A 108 12.48 5.70 2.35
N VAL A 109 13.71 5.34 1.98
CA VAL A 109 14.18 5.28 0.59
C VAL A 109 14.89 3.96 0.30
N VAL A 110 14.94 3.56 -0.97
CA VAL A 110 15.72 2.40 -1.41
C VAL A 110 17.17 2.83 -1.70
N CYS A 111 18.11 2.15 -1.07
CA CYS A 111 19.54 2.30 -1.36
C CYS A 111 19.90 1.42 -2.56
N TRP A 112 19.70 1.93 -3.77
CA TRP A 112 19.79 1.18 -5.01
C TRP A 112 21.17 0.54 -5.27
N ASP A 113 22.25 1.19 -4.86
CA ASP A 113 23.63 0.67 -5.05
C ASP A 113 23.88 -0.68 -4.35
N GLY A 114 23.09 -1.01 -3.33
CA GLY A 114 23.20 -2.24 -2.57
C GLY A 114 22.14 -3.30 -2.91
N VAL A 115 21.21 -2.99 -3.82
CA VAL A 115 20.14 -3.92 -4.18
C VAL A 115 20.70 -5.09 -4.98
N PRO A 116 20.54 -6.34 -4.51
CA PRO A 116 21.02 -7.52 -5.22
C PRO A 116 20.14 -7.86 -6.42
N TYR A 117 20.60 -8.82 -7.17
CA TYR A 117 19.87 -9.41 -8.29
C TYR A 117 19.25 -10.75 -7.90
N CYS A 118 18.37 -11.25 -8.75
CA CYS A 118 17.88 -12.62 -8.70
C CYS A 118 17.59 -13.15 -10.10
N GLU A 119 17.39 -14.46 -10.17
CA GLU A 119 16.86 -15.13 -11.36
C GLU A 119 15.32 -15.16 -11.29
N ILE A 120 14.70 -14.86 -12.40
CA ILE A 120 13.25 -14.89 -12.59
C ILE A 120 12.94 -15.28 -14.03
N LYS A 121 11.82 -15.95 -14.24
CA LYS A 121 11.33 -16.23 -15.59
C LYS A 121 10.84 -14.94 -16.25
N GLU A 122 11.21 -14.72 -17.49
CA GLU A 122 10.78 -13.53 -18.26
C GLU A 122 9.25 -13.33 -18.23
N SER A 123 8.49 -14.43 -18.29
CA SER A 123 7.02 -14.40 -18.21
C SER A 123 6.46 -13.84 -16.91
N ASP A 124 7.24 -13.94 -15.83
CA ASP A 124 6.79 -13.56 -14.48
C ASP A 124 7.18 -12.10 -14.14
N ILE A 125 8.17 -11.53 -14.82
CA ILE A 125 8.66 -10.17 -14.58
C ILE A 125 7.52 -9.14 -14.53
N PRO A 126 6.59 -9.08 -15.49
CA PRO A 126 5.54 -8.06 -15.53
C PRO A 126 4.65 -8.07 -14.27
N ASP A 127 4.45 -9.23 -13.66
CA ASP A 127 3.63 -9.38 -12.44
C ASP A 127 4.30 -8.75 -11.21
N TYR A 128 5.64 -8.78 -11.15
CA TYR A 128 6.41 -8.34 -9.98
C TYR A 128 7.10 -7.00 -10.15
N LEU A 129 7.12 -6.45 -11.37
CA LEU A 129 7.82 -5.20 -11.67
C LEU A 129 7.31 -4.05 -10.79
N LEU A 130 8.25 -3.35 -10.14
CA LEU A 130 7.96 -2.15 -9.37
C LEU A 130 7.66 -0.96 -10.28
N ARG A 131 6.73 -0.13 -9.83
CA ARG A 131 6.34 1.11 -10.51
C ARG A 131 6.26 2.26 -9.51
N PRO A 132 6.46 3.49 -9.92
CA PRO A 132 6.15 4.65 -9.08
C PRO A 132 4.73 4.57 -8.51
N ASN A 133 4.56 5.02 -7.27
CA ASN A 133 3.34 4.95 -6.47
C ASN A 133 2.92 3.53 -5.97
N ASP A 134 3.68 2.48 -6.26
CA ASP A 134 3.52 1.23 -5.51
C ASP A 134 3.91 1.46 -4.03
N ILE A 135 3.16 0.88 -3.09
CA ILE A 135 3.56 0.88 -1.69
C ILE A 135 3.98 -0.53 -1.29
N LEU A 136 5.18 -0.65 -0.74
CA LEU A 136 5.72 -1.88 -0.20
C LEU A 136 5.55 -1.92 1.31
N PHE A 137 5.10 -3.05 1.85
CA PHE A 137 4.96 -3.30 3.29
C PHE A 137 5.83 -4.48 3.70
N ALA A 138 6.59 -4.29 4.78
CA ALA A 138 7.31 -5.38 5.42
C ALA A 138 6.35 -6.27 6.20
N ARG A 139 6.29 -7.57 5.88
CA ARG A 139 5.38 -8.53 6.54
C ARG A 139 6.03 -9.38 7.61
N THR A 140 7.36 -9.44 7.67
CA THR A 140 8.10 -10.33 8.55
C THR A 140 9.23 -9.59 9.29
N GLY A 141 9.72 -10.20 10.37
CA GLY A 141 10.87 -9.69 11.15
C GLY A 141 10.54 -8.48 12.03
N GLY A 142 11.57 -7.86 12.58
CA GLY A 142 11.46 -6.67 13.46
C GLY A 142 10.94 -5.42 12.77
N THR A 143 10.85 -5.43 11.44
CA THR A 143 10.38 -4.31 10.62
C THR A 143 8.92 -4.47 10.16
N VAL A 144 8.19 -5.49 10.67
CA VAL A 144 6.79 -5.73 10.28
C VAL A 144 5.97 -4.46 10.39
N GLY A 145 5.34 -4.12 9.28
CA GLY A 145 4.45 -2.97 9.15
C GLY A 145 5.17 -1.67 8.76
N LYS A 146 6.49 -1.63 8.59
CA LYS A 146 7.11 -0.50 7.89
C LYS A 146 6.61 -0.47 6.46
N SER A 147 6.26 0.71 6.00
CA SER A 147 5.86 0.97 4.62
C SER A 147 6.91 1.81 3.91
N TYR A 148 6.95 1.65 2.61
CA TYR A 148 7.77 2.44 1.71
C TYR A 148 6.99 2.71 0.43
N ILE A 149 6.89 3.98 0.05
CA ILE A 149 6.34 4.35 -1.26
C ILE A 149 7.46 4.35 -2.31
N VAL A 150 7.22 3.67 -3.42
CA VAL A 150 8.14 3.64 -4.54
C VAL A 150 8.02 4.97 -5.29
N ASP A 151 9.05 5.81 -5.20
CA ASP A 151 9.08 7.11 -5.89
C ASP A 151 9.78 6.97 -7.24
N VAL A 152 11.03 6.51 -7.25
CA VAL A 152 11.81 6.33 -8.46
C VAL A 152 12.32 4.89 -8.54
N VAL A 153 12.22 4.31 -9.72
CA VAL A 153 12.80 3.00 -10.05
C VAL A 153 13.82 3.22 -11.16
N PRO A 154 15.11 3.40 -10.84
CA PRO A 154 16.14 3.76 -11.82
C PRO A 154 16.45 2.62 -12.80
N HIS A 155 16.17 1.38 -12.41
CA HIS A 155 16.38 0.16 -13.19
C HIS A 155 15.17 -0.76 -13.04
N GLU A 156 14.98 -1.68 -13.98
CA GLU A 156 13.98 -2.74 -13.78
C GLU A 156 14.24 -3.49 -12.48
N ALA A 157 13.26 -3.48 -11.59
CA ALA A 157 13.35 -4.10 -10.29
C ALA A 157 12.04 -4.74 -9.88
N ILE A 158 12.17 -5.84 -9.15
CA ILE A 158 11.09 -6.53 -8.44
C ILE A 158 11.32 -6.44 -6.93
N TYR A 159 10.49 -7.08 -6.14
CA TYR A 159 10.58 -7.06 -4.68
C TYR A 159 10.49 -8.47 -4.10
N ALA A 160 11.18 -8.69 -2.99
CA ALA A 160 11.34 -9.99 -2.35
C ALA A 160 10.07 -10.48 -1.66
N GLY A 161 9.89 -11.78 -1.52
CA GLY A 161 8.71 -12.47 -1.03
C GLY A 161 8.25 -12.11 0.39
N TYR A 162 9.08 -11.48 1.20
CA TYR A 162 8.73 -10.97 2.52
C TYR A 162 8.25 -9.50 2.52
N LEU A 163 8.12 -8.91 1.33
CA LEU A 163 7.40 -7.66 1.09
C LEU A 163 6.04 -7.93 0.48
N ILE A 164 5.08 -7.07 0.77
CA ILE A 164 3.77 -7.03 0.12
C ILE A 164 3.68 -5.71 -0.63
N ARG A 165 3.34 -5.78 -1.91
CA ARG A 165 3.04 -4.60 -2.72
C ARG A 165 1.55 -4.35 -2.75
N THR A 166 1.15 -3.10 -2.54
CA THR A 166 -0.19 -2.60 -2.86
C THR A 166 -0.08 -1.60 -4.01
N ARG A 167 -1.02 -1.68 -4.93
CA ARG A 167 -1.15 -0.78 -6.07
C ARG A 167 -2.53 -0.18 -6.07
N TYR A 168 -2.64 1.09 -6.37
CA TYR A 168 -3.88 1.87 -6.28
C TYR A 168 -4.31 2.37 -7.65
N SER A 169 -5.57 2.83 -7.77
CA SER A 169 -6.05 3.62 -8.90
C SER A 169 -5.24 4.93 -9.02
N ALA A 170 -5.19 5.48 -10.22
CA ALA A 170 -4.61 6.81 -10.46
C ALA A 170 -5.32 7.91 -9.67
N ASP A 171 -6.61 7.72 -9.36
CA ASP A 171 -7.43 8.64 -8.57
C ASP A 171 -7.05 8.63 -7.07
N VAL A 172 -6.30 7.62 -6.62
CA VAL A 172 -5.84 7.50 -5.23
C VAL A 172 -4.40 7.97 -5.13
N CYS A 173 -4.18 9.08 -4.43
CA CYS A 173 -2.83 9.55 -4.18
C CYS A 173 -2.12 8.68 -3.14
N ALA A 174 -1.20 7.83 -3.57
CA ALA A 174 -0.45 6.94 -2.69
C ALA A 174 0.31 7.70 -1.58
N LYS A 175 0.78 8.93 -1.86
CA LYS A 175 1.46 9.80 -0.87
C LYS A 175 0.55 10.18 0.30
N TYR A 176 -0.74 10.40 0.06
CA TYR A 176 -1.70 10.66 1.15
C TYR A 176 -1.93 9.42 2.00
N PHE A 177 -1.94 8.24 1.39
CA PHE A 177 -2.04 6.98 2.12
C PHE A 177 -0.85 6.74 3.04
N GLU A 178 0.36 7.07 2.60
CA GLU A 178 1.56 6.97 3.42
C GLU A 178 1.59 8.05 4.50
N ALA A 179 1.30 9.31 4.13
CA ALA A 179 1.35 10.45 5.02
C ALA A 179 0.23 10.45 6.08
N SER A 180 -0.98 9.98 5.73
CA SER A 180 -2.11 9.89 6.66
C SER A 180 -1.88 8.87 7.79
N GLY A 181 -0.68 8.22 7.78
CA GLY A 181 -0.36 7.29 8.84
C GLY A 181 -1.51 6.29 9.00
N ILE A 182 -1.96 5.68 7.87
CA ILE A 182 -2.51 4.35 7.99
C ILE A 182 -1.41 3.61 8.71
N SER A 183 -1.30 4.07 9.93
CA SER A 183 -0.16 3.82 10.78
C SER A 183 -0.09 2.33 10.82
N VAL A 184 1.02 1.87 10.44
CA VAL A 184 1.58 0.56 10.58
C VAL A 184 0.97 -0.28 11.71
N GLY A 185 0.47 0.31 12.78
CA GLY A 185 -0.24 -0.35 13.84
C GLY A 185 -1.61 -0.92 13.45
N ARG A 186 -2.42 -0.22 12.69
CA ARG A 186 -3.75 -0.70 12.23
C ARG A 186 -3.64 -1.60 11.02
N PHE A 187 -2.72 -1.32 10.11
CA PHE A 187 -2.42 -2.22 9.01
C PHE A 187 -1.83 -3.56 9.52
N ARG A 188 -1.03 -3.55 10.59
CA ARG A 188 -0.59 -4.76 11.30
C ARG A 188 -1.75 -5.66 11.72
N SER A 189 -2.85 -5.12 12.20
CA SER A 189 -4.01 -5.93 12.61
C SER A 189 -4.73 -6.54 11.41
N LEU A 190 -4.78 -5.85 10.28
CA LEU A 190 -5.37 -6.34 9.03
C LEU A 190 -4.50 -7.42 8.37
N LEU A 191 -3.17 -7.25 8.35
CA LEU A 191 -2.26 -8.27 7.83
C LEU A 191 -2.20 -9.51 8.72
N ARG A 192 -2.26 -9.38 10.04
CA ARG A 192 -2.26 -10.52 10.97
C ARG A 192 -3.53 -11.36 10.87
N ARG A 193 -4.70 -10.77 10.58
CA ARG A 193 -5.95 -11.52 10.40
C ARG A 193 -6.03 -12.32 9.09
N LYS A 194 -5.19 -12.01 8.09
CA LYS A 194 -5.13 -12.75 6.81
C LYS A 194 -3.93 -13.69 6.68
N ALA A 195 -3.08 -13.77 7.70
CA ALA A 195 -1.92 -14.68 7.73
C ALA A 195 -2.20 -15.99 8.51
N LEU A 196 -3.47 -16.30 8.78
CA LEU A 196 -3.96 -17.59 9.30
C LEU A 196 -4.76 -18.32 8.25
#